data_cece4b627b5aaa36a84d7e22f92a20c7
#
_entry.id   cece4b627b5aaa36a84d7e22f92a20c7
#
_cell.length_a   1.000
_cell.length_b   1.000
_cell.length_c   1.000
_cell.angle_alpha   90.00
_cell.angle_beta   90.00
_cell.angle_gamma   90.00
#
_symmetry.space_group_name_H-M   'P 1'
#
loop_
_entity.id
_entity.type
_entity.pdbx_description
1 polymer ?
#
loop_
_entity_poly.entity_id
_entity_poly.type
_entity_poly.pdbx_seq_one_letter_code
_entity_poly.pdbx_strand_id
1 'polypeptide(L)'
;HYHKFSSPEQELVVNLHQYLLKEYNRRWYLFAAAEDDEKMLCFGLDRIDKVVPLPSHKYVEYNGDLNERFEDIIGVTLFEDSPLYQIIFWVSDYSKDYVSTKPIHESQRHISDEASKELLNKYPQLSGGGFFRIDCKYNYELIRELTSFGKDLLVLEPSFIQDKIWERISAMNNGYSKLRTMDS
;
A
#
# COMPACT_ATOMS: atom_id res chain seq x y z
N HIS A 1 7.83 25.02 -0.08
CA HIS A 1 6.50 25.42 -0.56
C HIS A 1 5.84 24.22 -1.27
N TYR A 2 4.67 23.84 -0.85
CA TYR A 2 4.02 22.61 -1.25
C TYR A 2 2.49 22.75 -1.31
N HIS A 3 1.84 22.13 -2.30
CA HIS A 3 0.39 22.08 -2.42
C HIS A 3 -0.15 20.65 -2.25
N LYS A 4 -1.20 20.49 -1.43
CA LYS A 4 -1.91 19.22 -1.28
C LYS A 4 -2.99 19.09 -2.35
N PHE A 5 -3.20 17.90 -2.90
CA PHE A 5 -4.32 17.67 -3.82
C PHE A 5 -5.70 17.92 -3.19
N SER A 6 -5.82 17.68 -1.87
CA SER A 6 -7.07 17.93 -1.14
C SER A 6 -7.36 19.42 -0.89
N SER A 7 -6.36 20.29 -1.06
CA SER A 7 -6.47 21.73 -0.80
C SER A 7 -5.50 22.48 -1.71
N PRO A 8 -5.72 22.46 -3.04
CA PRO A 8 -4.78 23.02 -4.01
C PRO A 8 -4.63 24.55 -3.88
N GLU A 9 -5.64 25.23 -3.33
CA GLU A 9 -5.62 26.68 -3.08
C GLU A 9 -4.73 27.07 -1.89
N GLN A 10 -4.36 26.11 -1.05
CA GLN A 10 -3.61 26.38 0.16
C GLN A 10 -2.16 25.93 0.02
N GLU A 11 -1.25 26.90 -0.02
CA GLU A 11 0.17 26.65 0.06
C GLU A 11 0.56 26.25 1.50
N LEU A 12 1.30 25.16 1.62
CA LEU A 12 1.97 24.77 2.86
C LEU A 12 3.44 25.16 2.78
N VAL A 13 3.90 26.00 3.68
CA VAL A 13 5.31 26.34 3.84
C VAL A 13 5.83 25.62 5.08
N VAL A 14 6.86 24.77 4.91
CA VAL A 14 7.41 23.99 6.01
C VAL A 14 8.93 23.87 5.89
N ASN A 15 9.63 23.99 7.02
CA ASN A 15 11.07 23.72 7.09
C ASN A 15 11.27 22.23 7.35
N LEU A 16 12.13 21.60 6.56
CA LEU A 16 12.30 20.16 6.54
C LEU A 16 13.76 19.74 6.62
N HIS A 17 14.00 18.66 7.35
CA HIS A 17 15.19 17.82 7.23
C HIS A 17 14.86 16.68 6.26
N GLN A 18 15.45 16.74 5.06
CA GLN A 18 15.24 15.75 4.01
C GLN A 18 16.06 14.49 4.27
N TYR A 19 15.46 13.33 4.10
CA TYR A 19 16.12 12.06 4.43
C TYR A 19 16.19 11.08 3.27
N LEU A 20 15.12 10.94 2.49
CA LEU A 20 15.06 9.93 1.43
C LEU A 20 14.24 10.42 0.25
N LEU A 21 14.74 10.13 -0.96
CA LEU A 21 13.96 10.16 -2.18
C LEU A 21 13.61 8.72 -2.59
N LYS A 22 12.32 8.44 -2.74
CA LYS A 22 11.82 7.13 -3.15
C LYS A 22 10.92 7.27 -4.37
N GLU A 23 11.21 6.47 -5.41
CA GLU A 23 10.30 6.34 -6.54
C GLU A 23 9.28 5.24 -6.26
N TYR A 24 8.01 5.54 -6.53
CA TYR A 24 6.97 4.54 -6.55
C TYR A 24 5.94 4.85 -7.64
N ASN A 25 5.67 3.88 -8.47
CA ASN A 25 4.66 3.95 -9.51
C ASN A 25 4.83 5.17 -10.44
N ARG A 26 6.07 5.42 -10.88
CA ARG A 26 6.50 6.53 -11.76
C ARG A 26 6.35 7.94 -11.15
N ARG A 27 6.29 8.02 -9.82
CA ARG A 27 6.30 9.30 -9.09
C ARG A 27 7.38 9.27 -8.02
N TRP A 28 8.07 10.36 -7.88
CA TRP A 28 9.06 10.55 -6.84
C TRP A 28 8.46 11.18 -5.59
N TYR A 29 8.89 10.70 -4.47
CA TYR A 29 8.46 11.16 -3.15
C TYR A 29 9.68 11.52 -2.30
N LEU A 30 9.57 12.65 -1.59
CA LEU A 30 10.51 13.07 -0.57
C LEU A 30 9.98 12.65 0.80
N PHE A 31 10.78 11.93 1.55
CA PHE A 31 10.57 11.66 2.96
C PHE A 31 11.44 12.59 3.79
N ALA A 32 10.82 13.27 4.75
CA ALA A 32 11.45 14.32 5.54
C ALA A 32 10.73 14.44 6.88
N ALA A 33 11.39 15.04 7.89
CA ALA A 33 10.73 15.49 9.10
C ALA A 33 10.67 17.03 9.14
N ALA A 34 9.65 17.57 9.78
CA ALA A 34 9.62 19.00 10.06
C ALA A 34 10.67 19.35 11.14
N GLU A 35 11.14 20.58 11.14
CA GLU A 35 12.21 21.03 12.06
C GLU A 35 11.87 20.82 13.53
N ASP A 36 10.58 20.92 13.87
CA ASP A 36 10.07 20.80 15.24
C ASP A 36 9.31 19.48 15.51
N ASP A 37 9.33 18.52 14.56
CA ASP A 37 8.56 17.28 14.66
C ASP A 37 9.35 16.11 14.05
N GLU A 38 9.61 15.09 14.84
CA GLU A 38 10.32 13.87 14.38
C GLU A 38 9.46 12.98 13.47
N LYS A 39 8.18 13.32 13.30
CA LYS A 39 7.27 12.53 12.47
C LYS A 39 7.70 12.57 11.00
N MET A 40 7.83 11.38 10.40
CA MET A 40 8.13 11.25 8.99
C MET A 40 6.95 11.69 8.12
N LEU A 41 7.20 12.69 7.28
CA LEU A 41 6.26 13.23 6.30
C LEU A 41 6.65 12.76 4.90
N CYS A 42 5.65 12.61 4.04
CA CYS A 42 5.82 12.18 2.64
C CYS A 42 5.27 13.24 1.69
N PHE A 43 6.12 13.74 0.80
CA PHE A 43 5.80 14.78 -0.17
C PHE A 43 6.02 14.28 -1.59
N GLY A 44 5.00 14.36 -2.46
CA GLY A 44 5.22 14.14 -3.89
C GLY A 44 6.00 15.29 -4.50
N LEU A 45 7.11 15.00 -5.20
CA LEU A 45 7.96 16.05 -5.78
C LEU A 45 7.24 16.93 -6.81
N ASP A 46 6.25 16.36 -7.50
CA ASP A 46 5.41 17.06 -8.48
C ASP A 46 4.48 18.12 -7.88
N ARG A 47 4.46 18.23 -6.54
CA ARG A 47 3.66 19.22 -5.78
C ARG A 47 4.53 20.16 -4.97
N ILE A 48 5.84 20.13 -5.16
CA ILE A 48 6.78 21.08 -4.58
C ILE A 48 6.98 22.24 -5.58
N ASP A 49 6.47 23.40 -5.24
CA ASP A 49 6.56 24.57 -6.12
C ASP A 49 7.88 25.30 -5.98
N LYS A 50 8.42 25.33 -4.76
CA LYS A 50 9.64 26.05 -4.47
C LYS A 50 10.41 25.39 -3.33
N VAL A 51 11.72 25.31 -3.51
CA VAL A 51 12.68 24.90 -2.48
C VAL A 51 13.57 26.10 -2.16
N VAL A 52 13.70 26.43 -0.88
CA VAL A 52 14.56 27.50 -0.38
C VAL A 52 15.57 26.92 0.58
N PRO A 53 16.88 26.97 0.29
CA PRO A 53 17.90 26.54 1.25
C PRO A 53 17.88 27.41 2.51
N LEU A 54 18.07 26.77 3.67
CA LEU A 54 18.15 27.44 4.98
C LEU A 54 19.52 27.23 5.63
N PRO A 55 20.58 27.89 5.12
CA PRO A 55 21.97 27.62 5.55
C PRO A 55 22.26 27.97 7.01
N SER A 56 21.41 28.77 7.63
CA SER A 56 21.51 29.11 9.07
C SER A 56 20.89 28.07 9.99
N HIS A 57 20.12 27.13 9.46
CA HIS A 57 19.50 26.06 10.23
C HIS A 57 20.39 24.83 10.27
N LYS A 58 20.57 24.24 11.45
CA LYS A 58 21.35 23.03 11.61
C LYS A 58 20.57 21.84 11.06
N TYR A 59 21.15 21.11 10.10
CA TYR A 59 20.57 19.85 9.64
C TYR A 59 20.59 18.80 10.76
N VAL A 60 19.48 18.11 10.95
CA VAL A 60 19.33 16.98 11.89
C VAL A 60 19.26 15.71 11.06
N GLU A 61 20.19 14.78 11.29
CA GLU A 61 20.20 13.48 10.66
C GLU A 61 19.08 12.61 11.19
N TYR A 62 18.55 11.76 10.33
CA TYR A 62 17.56 10.76 10.76
C TYR A 62 18.24 9.72 11.65
N ASN A 63 17.66 9.50 12.82
CA ASN A 63 18.13 8.51 13.79
C ASN A 63 17.35 7.21 13.65
N GLY A 64 17.74 6.34 12.72
CA GLY A 64 17.12 5.05 12.46
C GLY A 64 17.49 4.49 11.09
N ASP A 65 17.01 3.29 10.78
CA ASP A 65 17.14 2.71 9.43
C ASP A 65 15.89 3.07 8.60
N LEU A 66 16.11 3.84 7.54
CA LEU A 66 15.05 4.19 6.61
C LEU A 66 14.54 2.99 5.82
N ASN A 67 15.36 1.98 5.60
CA ASN A 67 14.94 0.78 4.88
C ASN A 67 13.95 -0.02 5.70
N GLU A 68 14.21 -0.23 7.00
CA GLU A 68 13.30 -0.94 7.91
C GLU A 68 11.89 -0.33 7.93
N ARG A 69 11.77 1.00 7.74
CA ARG A 69 10.45 1.64 7.70
C ARG A 69 9.61 1.25 6.50
N PHE A 70 10.24 0.78 5.42
CA PHE A 70 9.57 0.44 4.16
C PHE A 70 9.52 -1.06 3.89
N GLU A 71 10.23 -1.88 4.68
CA GLU A 71 10.26 -3.34 4.50
C GLU A 71 8.90 -4.01 4.66
N ASP A 72 8.07 -3.47 5.55
CA ASP A 72 6.77 -4.04 5.89
C ASP A 72 5.61 -3.45 5.08
N ILE A 73 5.85 -2.61 4.07
CA ILE A 73 4.79 -1.95 3.32
C ILE A 73 4.94 -2.09 1.82
N ILE A 74 3.84 -1.98 1.10
CA ILE A 74 3.83 -1.73 -0.33
C ILE A 74 3.74 -0.23 -0.56
N GLY A 75 4.64 0.33 -1.39
CA GLY A 75 4.57 1.72 -1.80
C GLY A 75 5.22 2.72 -0.85
N VAL A 76 4.50 3.78 -0.49
CA VAL A 76 5.06 4.98 0.15
C VAL A 76 4.24 5.54 1.32
N THR A 77 3.03 5.02 1.55
CA THR A 77 2.18 5.49 2.65
C THR A 77 2.53 4.76 3.94
N LEU A 78 3.05 5.51 4.92
CA LEU A 78 3.34 5.03 6.26
C LEU A 78 2.18 5.37 7.21
N PHE A 79 1.58 4.35 7.83
CA PHE A 79 0.71 4.50 8.99
C PHE A 79 1.48 4.02 10.22
N GLU A 80 1.92 4.96 11.06
CA GLU A 80 2.82 4.69 12.20
C GLU A 80 2.29 3.58 13.12
N ASP A 81 0.98 3.58 13.38
CA ASP A 81 0.33 2.63 14.31
C ASP A 81 -0.20 1.36 13.62
N SER A 82 0.09 1.15 12.32
CA SER A 82 -0.37 -0.04 11.63
C SER A 82 0.42 -1.28 12.08
N PRO A 83 -0.25 -2.31 12.63
CA PRO A 83 0.43 -3.56 12.95
C PRO A 83 0.84 -4.31 11.68
N LEU A 84 1.81 -5.21 11.84
CA LEU A 84 2.16 -6.16 10.79
C LEU A 84 1.08 -7.26 10.73
N TYR A 85 0.44 -7.38 9.58
CA TYR A 85 -0.55 -8.42 9.33
C TYR A 85 0.07 -9.57 8.54
N GLN A 86 -0.21 -10.79 8.98
CA GLN A 86 -0.04 -11.96 8.13
C GLN A 86 -1.28 -12.09 7.25
N ILE A 87 -1.09 -11.92 5.95
CA ILE A 87 -2.18 -11.91 4.97
C ILE A 87 -2.11 -13.17 4.15
N ILE A 88 -3.15 -13.98 4.23
CA ILE A 88 -3.31 -15.22 3.46
C ILE A 88 -4.28 -14.94 2.32
N PHE A 89 -3.89 -15.31 1.11
CA PHE A 89 -4.72 -15.13 -0.07
C PHE A 89 -4.62 -16.31 -1.04
N TRP A 90 -5.70 -16.56 -1.75
CA TRP A 90 -5.78 -17.49 -2.84
C TRP A 90 -5.60 -16.76 -4.18
N VAL A 91 -4.95 -17.42 -5.12
CA VAL A 91 -4.78 -16.93 -6.50
C VAL A 91 -5.24 -18.00 -7.46
N SER A 92 -6.04 -17.64 -8.47
CA SER A 92 -6.54 -18.56 -9.48
C SER A 92 -5.41 -19.18 -10.31
N ASP A 93 -5.69 -20.31 -11.00
CA ASP A 93 -4.72 -20.93 -11.92
C ASP A 93 -4.25 -19.97 -13.01
N TYR A 94 -5.09 -19.01 -13.41
CA TYR A 94 -4.75 -18.02 -14.42
C TYR A 94 -3.62 -17.07 -13.98
N SER A 95 -3.61 -16.67 -12.72
CA SER A 95 -2.66 -15.68 -12.18
C SER A 95 -1.56 -16.27 -11.29
N LYS A 96 -1.65 -17.55 -10.93
CA LYS A 96 -0.75 -18.19 -9.97
C LYS A 96 0.72 -18.09 -10.37
N ASP A 97 1.06 -18.41 -11.61
CA ASP A 97 2.44 -18.39 -12.07
C ASP A 97 3.00 -16.95 -12.13
N TYR A 98 2.15 -16.00 -12.51
CA TYR A 98 2.53 -14.59 -12.48
C TYR A 98 2.84 -14.11 -11.06
N VAL A 99 1.98 -14.40 -10.09
CA VAL A 99 2.19 -14.02 -8.68
C VAL A 99 3.38 -14.77 -8.07
N SER A 100 3.65 -16.01 -8.48
CA SER A 100 4.80 -16.79 -8.03
C SER A 100 6.13 -16.20 -8.53
N THR A 101 6.17 -15.71 -9.77
CA THR A 101 7.39 -15.19 -10.39
C THR A 101 7.59 -13.70 -10.16
N LYS A 102 6.52 -12.96 -9.84
CA LYS A 102 6.53 -11.56 -9.47
C LYS A 102 5.80 -11.36 -8.14
N PRO A 103 6.48 -11.58 -7.01
CA PRO A 103 5.88 -11.45 -5.69
C PRO A 103 5.26 -10.07 -5.47
N ILE A 104 4.11 -10.03 -4.80
CA ILE A 104 3.41 -8.81 -4.40
C ILE A 104 4.23 -8.04 -3.34
N HIS A 105 4.93 -8.79 -2.48
CA HIS A 105 5.79 -8.26 -1.42
C HIS A 105 6.97 -9.22 -1.19
N GLU A 106 8.10 -8.72 -0.71
CA GLU A 106 9.32 -9.52 -0.47
C GLU A 106 9.12 -10.67 0.51
N SER A 107 8.21 -10.48 1.48
CA SER A 107 7.83 -11.52 2.44
C SER A 107 6.96 -12.62 1.85
N GLN A 108 6.58 -12.56 0.57
CA GLN A 108 5.69 -13.55 -0.03
C GLN A 108 6.26 -14.96 0.03
N ARG A 109 5.43 -15.90 0.47
CA ARG A 109 5.75 -17.32 0.52
C ARG A 109 4.53 -18.13 0.06
N HIS A 110 4.78 -19.27 -0.57
CA HIS A 110 3.75 -20.28 -0.79
C HIS A 110 3.31 -20.91 0.53
N ILE A 111 2.05 -21.21 0.66
CA ILE A 111 1.51 -22.00 1.76
C ILE A 111 1.82 -23.47 1.50
N SER A 112 2.18 -24.23 2.54
CA SER A 112 2.49 -25.67 2.41
C SER A 112 1.28 -26.47 1.90
N ASP A 113 1.54 -27.65 1.32
CA ASP A 113 0.48 -28.51 0.77
C ASP A 113 -0.52 -28.96 1.86
N GLU A 114 -0.02 -29.22 3.08
CA GLU A 114 -0.89 -29.57 4.21
C GLU A 114 -1.83 -28.43 4.60
N ALA A 115 -1.29 -27.23 4.80
CA ALA A 115 -2.08 -26.05 5.14
C ALA A 115 -3.00 -25.63 3.98
N SER A 116 -2.60 -25.85 2.73
CA SER A 116 -3.44 -25.62 1.55
C SER A 116 -4.66 -26.54 1.53
N LYS A 117 -4.52 -27.80 1.95
CA LYS A 117 -5.66 -28.72 2.09
C LYS A 117 -6.64 -28.26 3.18
N GLU A 118 -6.13 -27.75 4.31
CA GLU A 118 -6.96 -27.19 5.36
C GLU A 118 -7.75 -25.97 4.87
N LEU A 119 -7.09 -25.09 4.12
CA LEU A 119 -7.74 -23.92 3.52
C LEU A 119 -8.81 -24.33 2.49
N LEU A 120 -8.57 -25.35 1.65
CA LEU A 120 -9.59 -25.87 0.74
C LEU A 120 -10.80 -26.47 1.48
N ASN A 121 -10.57 -27.14 2.60
CA ASN A 121 -11.67 -27.64 3.44
C ASN A 121 -12.47 -26.49 4.06
N LYS A 122 -11.81 -25.41 4.47
CA LYS A 122 -12.44 -24.21 5.03
C LYS A 122 -13.19 -23.39 3.96
N TYR A 123 -12.68 -23.38 2.73
CA TYR A 123 -13.19 -22.61 1.59
C TYR A 123 -13.47 -23.52 0.38
N PRO A 124 -14.46 -24.44 0.45
CA PRO A 124 -14.70 -25.46 -0.59
C PRO A 124 -15.14 -24.87 -1.94
N GLN A 125 -15.51 -23.59 -1.99
CA GLN A 125 -15.83 -22.87 -3.25
C GLN A 125 -14.58 -22.52 -4.07
N LEU A 126 -13.38 -22.57 -3.47
CA LEU A 126 -12.13 -22.37 -4.19
C LEU A 126 -11.72 -23.71 -4.85
N SER A 127 -11.29 -23.64 -6.10
CA SER A 127 -10.81 -24.81 -6.83
C SER A 127 -9.60 -24.44 -7.67
N GLY A 128 -8.60 -25.33 -7.72
CA GLY A 128 -7.33 -25.02 -8.39
C GLY A 128 -6.57 -23.88 -7.75
N GLY A 129 -5.69 -23.25 -8.49
CA GLY A 129 -4.94 -22.10 -8.04
C GLY A 129 -3.81 -22.42 -7.05
N GLY A 130 -3.49 -21.45 -6.24
CA GLY A 130 -2.47 -21.56 -5.20
C GLY A 130 -2.75 -20.63 -4.03
N PHE A 131 -2.20 -20.98 -2.87
CA PHE A 131 -2.30 -20.19 -1.65
C PHE A 131 -0.96 -19.57 -1.32
N PHE A 132 -1.02 -18.31 -0.94
CA PHE A 132 0.16 -17.50 -0.63
C PHE A 132 -0.05 -16.76 0.69
N ARG A 133 1.07 -16.39 1.29
CA ARG A 133 1.13 -15.55 2.47
C ARG A 133 2.08 -14.39 2.21
N ILE A 134 1.72 -13.20 2.69
CA ILE A 134 2.62 -12.07 2.88
C ILE A 134 2.49 -11.55 4.31
N ASP A 135 3.57 -10.94 4.82
CA ASP A 135 3.58 -10.21 6.08
C ASP A 135 3.74 -8.72 5.73
N CYS A 136 2.69 -7.92 5.96
CA CYS A 136 2.63 -6.55 5.46
C CYS A 136 1.75 -5.66 6.36
N LYS A 137 2.15 -4.41 6.55
CA LYS A 137 1.32 -3.41 7.21
C LYS A 137 0.23 -2.89 6.28
N TYR A 138 -0.92 -2.59 6.85
CA TYR A 138 -2.01 -1.98 6.09
C TYR A 138 -1.64 -0.59 5.61
N ASN A 139 -1.88 -0.33 4.32
CA ASN A 139 -1.93 1.00 3.72
C ASN A 139 -2.80 0.99 2.45
N TYR A 140 -2.94 2.14 1.80
CA TYR A 140 -3.77 2.25 0.60
C TYR A 140 -3.19 1.49 -0.60
N GLU A 141 -1.88 1.43 -0.70
CA GLU A 141 -1.18 0.74 -1.78
C GLU A 141 -1.35 -0.76 -1.70
N LEU A 142 -1.32 -1.33 -0.50
CA LEU A 142 -1.59 -2.76 -0.27
C LEU A 142 -2.99 -3.14 -0.79
N ILE A 143 -4.03 -2.40 -0.40
CA ILE A 143 -5.40 -2.68 -0.84
C ILE A 143 -5.53 -2.50 -2.35
N ARG A 144 -4.87 -1.50 -2.93
CA ARG A 144 -4.86 -1.29 -4.38
C ARG A 144 -4.21 -2.46 -5.10
N GLU A 145 -3.05 -2.92 -4.62
CA GLU A 145 -2.32 -4.03 -5.24
C GLU A 145 -3.12 -5.33 -5.18
N LEU A 146 -3.63 -5.70 -4.01
CA LEU A 146 -4.46 -6.91 -3.85
C LEU A 146 -5.73 -6.87 -4.72
N THR A 147 -6.38 -5.71 -4.85
CA THR A 147 -7.59 -5.57 -5.68
C THR A 147 -7.31 -5.47 -7.17
N SER A 148 -6.07 -5.20 -7.58
CA SER A 148 -5.69 -5.08 -9.00
C SER A 148 -5.86 -6.37 -9.78
N PHE A 149 -5.80 -7.52 -9.11
CA PHE A 149 -6.01 -8.85 -9.70
C PHE A 149 -7.49 -9.20 -9.92
N GLY A 150 -8.42 -8.37 -9.42
CA GLY A 150 -9.85 -8.61 -9.55
C GLY A 150 -10.27 -9.95 -8.94
N LYS A 151 -11.01 -10.76 -9.72
CA LYS A 151 -11.51 -12.09 -9.28
C LYS A 151 -10.42 -13.14 -9.11
N ASP A 152 -9.22 -12.88 -9.63
CA ASP A 152 -8.13 -13.86 -9.67
C ASP A 152 -7.28 -13.87 -8.40
N LEU A 153 -7.54 -12.96 -7.45
CA LEU A 153 -6.94 -12.96 -6.12
C LEU A 153 -8.02 -12.69 -5.07
N LEU A 154 -8.12 -13.58 -4.08
CA LEU A 154 -9.05 -13.44 -2.97
C LEU A 154 -8.29 -13.52 -1.64
N VAL A 155 -8.36 -12.46 -0.84
CA VAL A 155 -7.81 -12.47 0.51
C VAL A 155 -8.70 -13.30 1.42
N LEU A 156 -8.10 -14.23 2.16
CA LEU A 156 -8.78 -15.16 3.05
C LEU A 156 -8.65 -14.74 4.51
N GLU A 157 -7.53 -14.17 4.88
CA GLU A 157 -7.20 -13.71 6.24
C GLU A 157 -6.25 -12.50 6.16
N PRO A 158 -6.29 -11.57 7.12
CA PRO A 158 -7.28 -11.43 8.19
C PRO A 158 -8.57 -10.76 7.71
N SER A 159 -9.65 -10.88 8.49
CA SER A 159 -10.94 -10.25 8.18
C SER A 159 -10.85 -8.75 7.98
N PHE A 160 -10.01 -8.05 8.75
CA PHE A 160 -9.79 -6.62 8.59
C PHE A 160 -9.38 -6.23 7.15
N ILE A 161 -8.47 -6.99 6.52
CA ILE A 161 -8.04 -6.73 5.14
C ILE A 161 -9.16 -7.11 4.16
N GLN A 162 -9.88 -8.22 4.40
CA GLN A 162 -11.06 -8.57 3.61
C GLN A 162 -12.10 -7.45 3.62
N ASP A 163 -12.39 -6.88 4.79
CA ASP A 163 -13.37 -5.80 4.95
C ASP A 163 -12.96 -4.56 4.15
N LYS A 164 -11.67 -4.20 4.16
CA LYS A 164 -11.14 -3.08 3.35
C LYS A 164 -11.27 -3.31 1.84
N ILE A 165 -11.05 -4.54 1.41
CA ILE A 165 -11.26 -4.93 0.01
C ILE A 165 -12.74 -4.89 -0.33
N TRP A 166 -13.61 -5.43 0.55
CA TRP A 166 -15.06 -5.44 0.35
C TRP A 166 -15.66 -4.04 0.29
N GLU A 167 -15.24 -3.12 1.17
CA GLU A 167 -15.62 -1.70 1.13
C GLU A 167 -15.34 -1.11 -0.28
N ARG A 168 -14.15 -1.38 -0.82
CA ARG A 168 -13.73 -0.89 -2.14
C ARG A 168 -14.57 -1.49 -3.28
N ILE A 169 -14.76 -2.81 -3.27
CA ILE A 169 -15.55 -3.52 -4.30
C ILE A 169 -17.01 -3.05 -4.27
N SER A 170 -17.59 -2.91 -3.08
CA SER A 170 -18.96 -2.45 -2.89
C SER A 170 -19.16 -1.03 -3.41
N ALA A 171 -18.21 -0.13 -3.14
CA ALA A 171 -18.25 1.23 -3.67
C ALA A 171 -18.16 1.24 -5.21
N MET A 172 -17.29 0.42 -5.79
CA MET A 172 -17.18 0.25 -7.25
C MET A 172 -18.48 -0.30 -7.86
N ASN A 173 -19.03 -1.36 -7.27
CA ASN A 173 -20.29 -1.96 -7.72
C ASN A 173 -21.44 -0.97 -7.70
N ASN A 174 -21.59 -0.20 -6.62
CA ASN A 174 -22.59 0.85 -6.50
C ASN A 174 -22.41 1.94 -7.57
N GLY A 175 -21.17 2.33 -7.86
CA GLY A 175 -20.86 3.29 -8.93
C GLY A 175 -21.31 2.77 -10.30
N TYR A 176 -20.93 1.55 -10.67
CA TYR A 176 -21.32 0.95 -11.95
C TYR A 176 -22.82 0.69 -12.05
N SER A 177 -23.47 0.30 -10.95
CA SER A 177 -24.94 0.12 -10.95
C SER A 177 -25.67 1.41 -11.27
N LYS A 178 -25.24 2.55 -10.71
CA LYS A 178 -25.82 3.87 -11.01
C LYS A 178 -25.63 4.28 -12.49
N LEU A 179 -24.44 4.00 -13.06
CA LEU A 179 -24.19 4.30 -14.47
C LEU A 179 -25.10 3.50 -15.41
N ARG A 180 -25.31 2.20 -15.12
CA ARG A 180 -26.17 1.33 -15.95
C ARG A 180 -27.66 1.66 -15.86
N THR A 181 -28.13 2.25 -14.76
CA THR A 181 -29.54 2.66 -14.61
C THR A 181 -29.86 4.00 -15.30
N MET A 182 -28.84 4.75 -15.75
CA MET A 182 -29.03 5.98 -16.50
C MET A 182 -29.23 5.73 -18.01
N ASP A 183 -28.90 4.55 -18.52
CA ASP A 183 -29.03 4.16 -19.93
C ASP A 183 -30.34 3.39 -20.22
N SER A 184 -31.25 3.28 -19.25
CA SER A 184 -32.57 2.62 -19.34
C SER A 184 -33.67 3.64 -19.19
#